data_87d456f76e7f30e0d2df5e36c9b839e7
#
_entry.id   87d456f76e7f30e0d2df5e36c9b839e7
#
_cell.length_a   1.000
_cell.length_b   1.000
_cell.length_c   1.000
_cell.angle_alpha   90.00
_cell.angle_beta   90.00
_cell.angle_gamma   90.00
#
_symmetry.space_group_name_H-M   'P 1'
#
loop_
_entity.id
_entity.type
_entity.pdbx_description
1 polymer ?
#
loop_
_entity_poly.entity_id
_entity_poly.type
_entity_poly.pdbx_seq_one_letter_code
_entity_poly.pdbx_strand_id
1 'polypeptide(L)'
;EWIEVTPGVLVAVCEFLRDAPDYQFDMCNCITAVDFLHTDPKLAAKVEWAPHLELVYHLSSIATKMTLVIKVKLPRWKDESTEQIPEIPSVAGVWTTAIWHEREVYDLSGVNFIGHPELKRILCPDDWEGYPLRKDYEMPLDYHGIRNR
;
A
#
# COMPACT_ATOMS: atom_id res chain seq x y z
N GLU A 1 0.15 -8.55 17.13
CA GLU A 1 -0.33 -9.69 16.31
C GLU A 1 -0.58 -9.21 14.88
N TRP A 2 -0.45 -10.12 13.92
CA TRP A 2 -0.74 -9.82 12.51
C TRP A 2 -1.35 -11.03 11.82
N ILE A 3 -2.12 -10.76 10.75
CA ILE A 3 -2.70 -11.77 9.86
C ILE A 3 -2.35 -11.45 8.41
N GLU A 4 -2.19 -12.46 7.57
CA GLU A 4 -2.02 -12.31 6.14
C GLU A 4 -3.36 -12.58 5.44
N VAL A 5 -3.75 -11.68 4.54
CA VAL A 5 -5.03 -11.72 3.83
C VAL A 5 -4.78 -11.61 2.34
N THR A 6 -5.50 -12.38 1.54
CA THR A 6 -5.43 -12.25 0.07
C THR A 6 -6.25 -11.05 -0.41
N PRO A 7 -5.86 -10.37 -1.52
CA PRO A 7 -6.55 -9.19 -2.02
C PRO A 7 -8.06 -9.40 -2.25
N GLY A 8 -8.45 -10.59 -2.75
CA GLY A 8 -9.84 -10.86 -3.12
C GLY A 8 -10.85 -10.92 -1.97
N VAL A 9 -10.38 -11.13 -0.73
CA VAL A 9 -11.24 -11.19 0.46
C VAL A 9 -10.99 -10.03 1.43
N LEU A 10 -10.09 -9.09 1.09
CA LEU A 10 -9.67 -8.01 1.98
C LEU A 10 -10.86 -7.22 2.53
N VAL A 11 -11.75 -6.73 1.66
CA VAL A 11 -12.89 -5.89 2.07
C VAL A 11 -13.80 -6.66 3.03
N ALA A 12 -14.15 -7.91 2.71
CA ALA A 12 -15.01 -8.74 3.56
C ALA A 12 -14.37 -9.00 4.95
N VAL A 13 -13.06 -9.23 5.00
CA VAL A 13 -12.33 -9.37 6.28
C VAL A 13 -12.34 -8.06 7.05
N CYS A 14 -12.12 -6.92 6.40
CA CYS A 14 -12.14 -5.61 7.04
C CYS A 14 -13.54 -5.26 7.59
N GLU A 15 -14.61 -5.52 6.83
CA GLU A 15 -15.99 -5.33 7.28
C GLU A 15 -16.30 -6.22 8.49
N PHE A 16 -15.92 -7.50 8.43
CA PHE A 16 -16.08 -8.43 9.56
C PHE A 16 -15.36 -7.93 10.82
N LEU A 17 -14.11 -7.51 10.69
CA LEU A 17 -13.31 -7.01 11.82
C LEU A 17 -13.87 -5.72 12.42
N ARG A 18 -14.47 -4.85 11.60
CA ARG A 18 -15.14 -3.63 12.07
C ARG A 18 -16.44 -3.95 12.80
N ASP A 19 -17.28 -4.84 12.25
CA ASP A 19 -18.66 -5.03 12.67
C ASP A 19 -18.85 -6.12 13.72
N ALA A 20 -17.93 -7.08 13.83
CA ALA A 20 -18.03 -8.17 14.79
C ALA A 20 -17.91 -7.66 16.24
N PRO A 21 -18.85 -8.01 17.13
CA PRO A 21 -18.90 -7.48 18.51
C PRO A 21 -17.64 -7.77 19.34
N ASP A 22 -16.95 -8.86 19.05
CA ASP A 22 -15.76 -9.29 19.77
C ASP A 22 -14.49 -8.51 19.35
N TYR A 23 -14.50 -7.87 18.17
CA TYR A 23 -13.34 -7.18 17.60
C TYR A 23 -13.51 -5.67 17.54
N GLN A 24 -14.54 -5.18 16.88
CA GLN A 24 -14.88 -3.75 16.75
C GLN A 24 -13.68 -2.88 16.35
N PHE A 25 -12.93 -3.27 15.33
CA PHE A 25 -11.81 -2.47 14.80
C PHE A 25 -12.36 -1.24 14.06
N ASP A 26 -12.73 -0.22 14.83
CA ASP A 26 -13.37 1.01 14.37
C ASP A 26 -12.37 2.04 13.77
N MET A 27 -11.07 1.83 13.97
CA MET A 27 -10.04 2.72 13.48
C MET A 27 -9.01 2.00 12.58
N CYS A 28 -8.85 2.53 11.36
CA CYS A 28 -7.68 2.28 10.52
C CYS A 28 -6.66 3.41 10.79
N ASN A 29 -5.62 3.10 11.55
CA ASN A 29 -4.63 4.08 11.98
C ASN A 29 -3.66 4.46 10.87
N CYS A 30 -3.30 3.50 10.03
CA CYS A 30 -2.34 3.69 8.95
C CYS A 30 -2.48 2.57 7.91
N ILE A 31 -2.30 2.92 6.64
CA ILE A 31 -2.04 1.98 5.56
C ILE A 31 -0.72 2.38 4.92
N THR A 32 0.23 1.46 4.84
CA THR A 32 1.52 1.71 4.22
C THR A 32 1.91 0.58 3.28
N ALA A 33 2.84 0.83 2.38
CA ALA A 33 3.40 -0.17 1.49
C ALA A 33 4.89 -0.39 1.81
N VAL A 34 5.30 -1.64 1.76
CA VAL A 34 6.71 -2.05 1.87
C VAL A 34 7.13 -2.71 0.57
N ASP A 35 8.16 -2.19 -0.07
CA ASP A 35 8.72 -2.79 -1.28
C ASP A 35 9.79 -3.82 -0.91
N PHE A 36 9.46 -5.09 -1.12
CA PHE A 36 10.37 -6.22 -0.95
C PHE A 36 11.16 -6.44 -2.25
N LEU A 37 12.18 -5.62 -2.44
CA LEU A 37 13.15 -5.74 -3.53
C LEU A 37 14.56 -5.56 -3.00
N HIS A 38 15.48 -6.41 -3.41
CA HIS A 38 16.91 -6.16 -3.30
C HIS A 38 17.49 -5.79 -4.68
N THR A 39 17.96 -4.56 -4.81
CA THR A 39 18.61 -4.07 -6.02
C THR A 39 20.03 -4.63 -6.18
N ASP A 40 20.68 -5.05 -5.09
CA ASP A 40 21.96 -5.77 -5.11
C ASP A 40 21.74 -7.28 -5.32
N PRO A 41 22.23 -7.87 -6.44
CA PRO A 41 22.07 -9.29 -6.72
C PRO A 41 22.64 -10.22 -5.64
N LYS A 42 23.68 -9.79 -4.92
CA LYS A 42 24.30 -10.58 -3.83
C LYS A 42 23.38 -10.66 -2.61
N LEU A 43 22.60 -9.62 -2.35
CA LEU A 43 21.61 -9.61 -1.29
C LEU A 43 20.34 -10.35 -1.72
N ALA A 44 19.89 -10.16 -2.96
CA ALA A 44 18.77 -10.87 -3.54
C ALA A 44 18.94 -12.39 -3.47
N ALA A 45 20.14 -12.90 -3.70
CA ALA A 45 20.44 -14.33 -3.62
C ALA A 45 20.41 -14.92 -2.21
N LYS A 46 20.35 -14.10 -1.15
CA LYS A 46 20.36 -14.54 0.26
C LYS A 46 18.97 -14.60 0.89
N VAL A 47 17.96 -14.08 0.21
CA VAL A 47 16.58 -14.06 0.71
C VAL A 47 15.75 -15.15 0.04
N GLU A 48 14.81 -15.72 0.78
CA GLU A 48 13.95 -16.81 0.31
C GLU A 48 12.64 -16.31 -0.33
N TRP A 49 12.37 -14.99 -0.29
CA TRP A 49 11.15 -14.40 -0.83
C TRP A 49 11.37 -13.81 -2.24
N ALA A 50 10.36 -13.95 -3.09
CA ALA A 50 10.31 -13.29 -4.38
C ALA A 50 10.00 -11.79 -4.22
N PRO A 51 10.49 -10.91 -5.13
CA PRO A 51 10.15 -9.48 -5.12
C PRO A 51 8.63 -9.25 -5.16
N HIS A 52 8.11 -8.47 -4.20
CA HIS A 52 6.70 -8.15 -4.07
C HIS A 52 6.48 -6.82 -3.33
N LEU A 53 5.29 -6.26 -3.40
CA LEU A 53 4.81 -5.22 -2.49
C LEU A 53 4.00 -5.87 -1.37
N GLU A 54 4.15 -5.39 -0.15
CA GLU A 54 3.31 -5.77 0.98
C GLU A 54 2.58 -4.53 1.49
N LEU A 55 1.24 -4.55 1.44
CA LEU A 55 0.43 -3.54 2.11
C LEU A 55 0.22 -3.93 3.55
N VAL A 56 0.39 -2.97 4.44
CA VAL A 56 0.29 -3.16 5.89
C VAL A 56 -0.77 -2.20 6.43
N TYR A 57 -1.84 -2.76 6.97
CA TYR A 57 -2.95 -2.04 7.58
C TYR A 57 -2.84 -2.14 9.09
N HIS A 58 -2.71 -1.02 9.77
CA HIS A 58 -2.70 -0.96 11.23
C HIS A 58 -4.08 -0.58 11.74
N LEU A 59 -4.71 -1.50 12.45
CA LEU A 59 -6.05 -1.35 12.98
C LEU A 59 -6.02 -1.26 14.50
N SER A 60 -6.96 -0.51 15.06
CA SER A 60 -7.22 -0.48 16.50
C SER A 60 -8.71 -0.41 16.80
N SER A 61 -9.07 -0.92 17.97
CA SER A 61 -10.41 -0.83 18.54
C SER A 61 -10.36 0.01 19.79
N ILE A 62 -11.17 1.05 19.85
CA ILE A 62 -11.30 1.90 21.05
C ILE A 62 -12.04 1.13 22.16
N ALA A 63 -13.07 0.37 21.77
CA ALA A 63 -13.91 -0.36 22.71
C ALA A 63 -13.16 -1.52 23.37
N THR A 64 -12.51 -2.37 22.60
CA THR A 64 -11.82 -3.58 23.08
C THR A 64 -10.35 -3.34 23.45
N LYS A 65 -9.79 -2.18 23.08
CA LYS A 65 -8.36 -1.81 23.24
C LYS A 65 -7.40 -2.77 22.56
N MET A 66 -7.87 -3.49 21.55
CA MET A 66 -7.06 -4.38 20.73
C MET A 66 -6.39 -3.63 19.58
N THR A 67 -5.26 -4.17 19.13
CA THR A 67 -4.57 -3.76 17.90
C THR A 67 -4.33 -4.97 17.02
N LEU A 68 -4.45 -4.78 15.71
CA LEU A 68 -4.21 -5.82 14.72
C LEU A 68 -3.49 -5.22 13.51
N VAL A 69 -2.62 -6.01 12.91
CA VAL A 69 -1.99 -5.67 11.64
C VAL A 69 -2.49 -6.65 10.58
N ILE A 70 -3.00 -6.12 9.47
CA ILE A 70 -3.31 -6.93 8.28
C ILE A 70 -2.19 -6.70 7.27
N LYS A 71 -1.70 -7.78 6.69
CA LYS A 71 -0.71 -7.77 5.63
C LYS A 71 -1.28 -8.37 4.37
N VAL A 72 -1.07 -7.70 3.24
CA VAL A 72 -1.53 -8.15 1.93
C VAL A 72 -0.37 -8.10 0.95
N LYS A 73 0.00 -9.25 0.38
CA LYS A 73 1.04 -9.33 -0.64
C LYS A 73 0.46 -9.08 -2.02
N LEU A 74 1.14 -8.26 -2.79
CA LEU A 74 0.84 -7.93 -4.18
C LEU A 74 2.07 -8.14 -5.05
N PRO A 75 1.92 -8.48 -6.33
CA PRO A 75 3.05 -8.39 -7.25
C PRO A 75 3.50 -6.92 -7.34
N ARG A 76 4.79 -6.70 -7.63
CA ARG A 76 5.29 -5.31 -7.80
C ARG A 76 4.65 -4.60 -9.00
N TRP A 77 4.32 -5.36 -10.03
CA TRP A 77 3.64 -4.91 -11.24
C TRP A 77 2.52 -5.88 -11.58
N LYS A 78 1.38 -5.38 -12.07
CA LYS A 78 0.32 -6.21 -12.65
C LYS A 78 0.79 -6.81 -13.98
N ASP A 79 1.51 -6.00 -14.76
CA ASP A 79 2.21 -6.39 -15.97
C ASP A 79 3.54 -5.62 -16.03
N GLU A 80 4.64 -6.34 -15.88
CA GLU A 80 5.98 -5.76 -15.84
C GLU A 80 6.39 -5.17 -17.21
N SER A 81 5.89 -5.75 -18.31
CA SER A 81 6.22 -5.28 -19.66
C SER A 81 5.60 -3.92 -20.01
N THR A 82 4.49 -3.57 -19.35
CA THR A 82 3.75 -2.31 -19.56
C THR A 82 3.83 -1.38 -18.36
N GLU A 83 4.58 -1.76 -17.32
CA GLU A 83 4.69 -1.04 -16.05
C GLU A 83 3.31 -0.74 -15.40
N GLN A 84 2.34 -1.64 -15.63
CA GLN A 84 1.04 -1.53 -14.99
C GLN A 84 1.14 -1.84 -13.50
N ILE A 85 0.72 -0.88 -12.68
CA ILE A 85 0.73 -1.00 -11.22
C ILE A 85 -0.26 -2.07 -10.74
N PRO A 86 0.04 -2.77 -9.62
CA PRO A 86 -0.85 -3.76 -9.04
C PRO A 86 -2.15 -3.13 -8.54
N GLU A 87 -3.20 -3.95 -8.49
CA GLU A 87 -4.54 -3.52 -8.10
C GLU A 87 -5.00 -4.25 -6.85
N ILE A 88 -5.76 -3.54 -6.01
CA ILE A 88 -6.39 -4.09 -4.81
C ILE A 88 -7.72 -3.37 -4.55
N PRO A 89 -8.75 -4.03 -4.01
CA PRO A 89 -9.95 -3.33 -3.59
C PRO A 89 -9.67 -2.29 -2.50
N SER A 90 -10.30 -1.11 -2.64
CA SER A 90 -10.24 -0.05 -1.63
C SER A 90 -11.03 -0.43 -0.38
N VAL A 91 -10.49 -0.07 0.80
CA VAL A 91 -11.20 -0.16 2.08
C VAL A 91 -11.72 1.19 2.57
N ALA A 92 -11.74 2.20 1.70
CA ALA A 92 -12.30 3.53 1.99
C ALA A 92 -13.78 3.49 2.38
N GLY A 93 -14.54 2.50 1.90
CA GLY A 93 -15.92 2.25 2.31
C GLY A 93 -16.06 1.64 3.70
N VAL A 94 -14.98 1.06 4.23
CA VAL A 94 -14.94 0.48 5.58
C VAL A 94 -14.50 1.52 6.61
N TRP A 95 -13.41 2.23 6.32
CA TRP A 95 -12.84 3.30 7.16
C TRP A 95 -12.57 4.56 6.35
N THR A 96 -13.17 5.67 6.74
CA THR A 96 -13.01 6.95 6.04
C THR A 96 -11.56 7.44 6.02
N THR A 97 -10.78 7.11 7.05
CA THR A 97 -9.34 7.46 7.12
C THR A 97 -8.52 6.80 6.01
N ALA A 98 -8.95 5.65 5.51
CA ALA A 98 -8.29 4.94 4.43
C ALA A 98 -8.21 5.75 3.13
N ILE A 99 -9.15 6.68 2.88
CA ILE A 99 -9.16 7.57 1.71
C ILE A 99 -7.80 8.29 1.57
N TRP A 100 -7.24 8.77 2.66
CA TRP A 100 -5.97 9.50 2.64
C TRP A 100 -4.75 8.59 2.56
N HIS A 101 -4.77 7.49 3.30
CA HIS A 101 -3.67 6.53 3.31
C HIS A 101 -3.53 5.79 1.97
N GLU A 102 -4.65 5.41 1.35
CA GLU A 102 -4.65 4.76 0.04
C GLU A 102 -4.11 5.69 -1.05
N ARG A 103 -4.44 6.99 -0.99
CA ARG A 103 -3.86 7.99 -1.89
C ARG A 103 -2.35 8.14 -1.69
N GLU A 104 -1.86 8.13 -0.46
CA GLU A 104 -0.42 8.17 -0.17
C GLU A 104 0.29 6.94 -0.75
N VAL A 105 -0.25 5.75 -0.52
CA VAL A 105 0.31 4.51 -1.08
C VAL A 105 0.26 4.50 -2.61
N TYR A 106 -0.84 4.96 -3.21
CA TYR A 106 -0.94 5.12 -4.66
C TYR A 106 0.14 6.06 -5.18
N ASP A 107 0.26 7.23 -4.58
CA ASP A 107 1.18 8.28 -5.02
C ASP A 107 2.65 7.88 -4.91
N LEU A 108 3.05 7.32 -3.76
CA LEU A 108 4.46 7.06 -3.46
C LEU A 108 4.94 5.66 -3.82
N SER A 109 4.05 4.67 -3.81
CA SER A 109 4.40 3.25 -4.03
C SER A 109 3.76 2.62 -5.25
N GLY A 110 2.79 3.28 -5.88
CA GLY A 110 2.15 2.82 -7.11
C GLY A 110 1.29 1.57 -6.91
N VAL A 111 0.23 1.68 -6.12
CA VAL A 111 -0.83 0.66 -5.99
C VAL A 111 -2.16 1.28 -6.36
N ASN A 112 -2.90 0.65 -7.27
CA ASN A 112 -4.23 1.11 -7.70
C ASN A 112 -5.32 0.53 -6.77
N PHE A 113 -6.07 1.40 -6.08
CA PHE A 113 -7.15 1.02 -5.19
C PHE A 113 -8.50 1.07 -5.91
N ILE A 114 -8.99 -0.10 -6.31
CA ILE A 114 -10.25 -0.25 -7.05
C ILE A 114 -11.44 0.13 -6.16
N GLY A 115 -12.27 1.04 -6.64
CA GLY A 115 -13.43 1.56 -5.89
C GLY A 115 -13.12 2.70 -4.93
N HIS A 116 -11.87 3.21 -4.91
CA HIS A 116 -11.54 4.42 -4.17
C HIS A 116 -12.32 5.64 -4.73
N PRO A 117 -12.93 6.48 -3.88
CA PRO A 117 -13.79 7.56 -4.34
C PRO A 117 -13.07 8.67 -5.13
N GLU A 118 -11.80 8.91 -4.84
CA GLU A 118 -11.02 9.98 -5.49
C GLU A 118 -9.52 9.63 -5.47
N LEU A 119 -9.11 8.64 -6.27
CA LEU A 119 -7.71 8.21 -6.32
C LEU A 119 -6.88 9.15 -7.20
N LYS A 120 -6.12 10.01 -6.55
CA LYS A 120 -5.19 10.95 -7.18
C LYS A 120 -3.97 11.19 -6.30
N ARG A 121 -2.87 11.69 -6.86
CA ARG A 121 -1.68 12.06 -6.09
C ARG A 121 -2.01 13.03 -4.96
N ILE A 122 -1.23 13.02 -3.89
CA ILE A 122 -1.45 13.85 -2.70
C ILE A 122 -0.18 14.54 -2.21
N LEU A 123 0.98 13.90 -2.34
CA LEU A 123 2.27 14.41 -1.88
C LEU A 123 3.15 14.84 -3.04
N CYS A 124 3.19 14.07 -4.12
CA CYS A 124 3.88 14.45 -5.34
C CYS A 124 3.02 15.40 -6.18
N PRO A 125 3.63 16.30 -6.97
CA PRO A 125 2.94 17.06 -7.99
C PRO A 125 2.27 16.16 -9.04
N ASP A 126 1.24 16.68 -9.72
CA ASP A 126 0.46 15.89 -10.69
C ASP A 126 1.29 15.39 -11.89
N ASP A 127 2.35 16.11 -12.24
CA ASP A 127 3.29 15.79 -13.32
C ASP A 127 4.51 14.99 -12.86
N TRP A 128 4.53 14.52 -11.61
CA TRP A 128 5.62 13.69 -11.11
C TRP A 128 5.62 12.30 -11.77
N GLU A 129 6.77 11.87 -12.26
CA GLU A 129 6.95 10.57 -12.89
C GLU A 129 7.45 9.52 -11.89
N GLY A 130 6.86 8.33 -11.94
CA GLY A 130 7.24 7.19 -11.10
C GLY A 130 6.71 7.26 -9.67
N TYR A 131 7.29 6.39 -8.81
CA TYR A 131 6.85 6.13 -7.44
C TYR A 131 8.05 6.19 -6.48
N PRO A 132 8.24 7.30 -5.74
CA PRO A 132 9.47 7.59 -5.01
C PRO A 132 9.83 6.62 -3.89
N LEU A 133 8.87 5.86 -3.36
CA LEU A 133 9.14 4.87 -2.31
C LEU A 133 9.46 3.46 -2.85
N ARG A 134 9.44 3.27 -4.17
CA ARG A 134 9.95 2.02 -4.74
C ARG A 134 11.47 1.98 -4.69
N LYS A 135 12.03 0.81 -4.38
CA LYS A 135 13.49 0.65 -4.19
C LYS A 135 14.32 0.76 -5.48
N ASP A 136 13.69 0.61 -6.62
CA ASP A 136 14.26 0.79 -7.94
C ASP A 136 13.94 2.15 -8.58
N TYR A 137 13.32 3.05 -7.80
CA TYR A 137 13.05 4.41 -8.25
C TYR A 137 14.34 5.21 -8.41
N GLU A 138 14.50 5.81 -9.59
CA GLU A 138 15.60 6.72 -9.88
C GLU A 138 15.08 8.16 -9.90
N MET A 139 15.65 8.99 -9.03
CA MET A 139 15.29 10.41 -8.97
C MET A 139 15.66 11.10 -10.28
N PRO A 140 14.76 11.87 -10.92
CA PRO A 140 15.09 12.61 -12.11
C PRO A 140 16.23 13.60 -11.85
N LEU A 141 17.16 13.74 -12.80
CA LEU A 141 18.30 14.64 -12.68
C LEU A 141 17.90 16.11 -12.70
N ASP A 142 16.79 16.41 -13.32
CA ASP A 142 16.22 17.75 -13.43
C ASP A 142 14.71 17.71 -13.23
N TYR A 143 14.18 18.69 -12.50
CA TYR A 143 12.75 18.87 -12.35
C TYR A 143 12.42 20.37 -12.45
N HIS A 144 11.64 20.75 -13.48
CA HIS A 144 11.29 22.15 -13.77
C HIS A 144 12.50 23.10 -13.87
N GLY A 145 13.61 22.64 -14.46
CA GLY A 145 14.84 23.43 -14.59
C GLY A 145 15.67 23.49 -13.30
N ILE A 146 15.28 22.78 -12.25
CA ILE A 146 16.05 22.64 -11.01
C ILE A 146 16.77 21.31 -11.04
N ARG A 147 18.11 21.39 -11.09
CA ARG A 147 18.96 20.21 -11.12
C ARG A 147 19.11 19.60 -9.73
N ASN A 148 18.76 18.32 -9.60
CA ASN A 148 19.04 17.51 -8.42
C ASN A 148 20.54 17.15 -8.39
N ARG A 149 21.18 17.32 -7.27
CA ARG A 149 22.61 17.02 -7.08
C ARG A 149 22.80 15.69 -6.40
#